data_8c6d724d9b8078ca7c7dce8b71b4b1bb
#
_entry.id   8c6d724d9b8078ca7c7dce8b71b4b1bb
#
_cell.length_a   1.000
_cell.length_b   1.000
_cell.length_c   1.000
_cell.angle_alpha   90.00
_cell.angle_beta   90.00
_cell.angle_gamma   90.00
#
_symmetry.space_group_name_H-M   'P 1'
#
loop_
_entity.id
_entity.type
_entity.pdbx_description
1 polymer ?
#
loop_
_entity_poly.entity_id
_entity_poly.type
_entity_poly.pdbx_seq_one_letter_code
_entity_poly.pdbx_strand_id
1 'polypeptide(L)'
;MSNYTPHNKTSDNQKSNREKLYSLYNESPLPLEEMLINTGLYTRSSALSKFFFLGEIYQKIINIPGNIHVFGTWWGQDVVLLHNLRAIFEPYNFTRKVVGFDTFTGYPDLSEKDTVSDTLKEGAYTTSANYIDHLQALLDYHEKENIMSHINKFELVEGDILRTLPAYCEKNKHELISLIYIDVALYDPTKAIIENCIPHLVKGSIIVFDELNAKEYPGETIALKESGLLNTCTVERSKFLPDRTILVYNG
;
A
#
# COMPACT_ATOMS: atom_id res chain seq x y z
N MET A 1 -14.28 13.81 14.01
CA MET A 1 -13.25 12.88 14.50
C MET A 1 -13.72 11.50 14.09
N SER A 2 -12.92 10.75 13.31
CA SER A 2 -13.28 9.39 12.91
C SER A 2 -13.31 8.51 14.16
N ASN A 3 -14.38 7.68 14.30
CA ASN A 3 -14.49 6.67 15.36
C ASN A 3 -13.54 5.47 15.12
N TYR A 4 -12.36 5.73 14.56
CA TYR A 4 -11.37 4.70 14.28
C TYR A 4 -10.73 4.22 15.59
N THR A 5 -10.97 2.97 15.93
CA THR A 5 -10.26 2.29 17.03
C THR A 5 -9.26 1.31 16.40
N PRO A 6 -7.96 1.58 16.49
CA PRO A 6 -6.96 0.66 15.94
C PRO A 6 -7.02 -0.67 16.69
N HIS A 7 -7.27 -1.76 15.95
CA HIS A 7 -7.14 -3.10 16.50
C HIS A 7 -5.64 -3.42 16.61
N ASN A 8 -5.18 -3.60 17.83
CA ASN A 8 -3.79 -3.98 18.03
C ASN A 8 -3.67 -4.92 19.23
N LYS A 9 -2.84 -5.95 19.06
CA LYS A 9 -2.50 -6.95 20.10
C LYS A 9 -1.51 -6.36 21.14
N THR A 10 -1.58 -5.05 21.45
CA THR A 10 -0.66 -4.38 22.36
C THR A 10 -1.08 -4.55 23.81
N SER A 11 -0.08 -4.74 24.68
CA SER A 11 -0.27 -4.70 26.13
C SER A 11 -0.66 -3.31 26.62
N ASP A 12 -1.26 -3.21 27.79
CA ASP A 12 -1.65 -1.92 28.38
C ASP A 12 -0.45 -1.00 28.60
N ASN A 13 0.72 -1.53 28.97
CA ASN A 13 1.96 -0.76 29.05
C ASN A 13 2.36 -0.14 27.70
N GLN A 14 2.19 -0.88 26.61
CA GLN A 14 2.48 -0.36 25.26
C GLN A 14 1.48 0.72 24.84
N LYS A 15 0.20 0.59 25.22
CA LYS A 15 -0.81 1.63 25.00
C LYS A 15 -0.45 2.93 25.74
N SER A 16 -0.13 2.82 27.04
CA SER A 16 0.31 3.97 27.85
C SER A 16 1.57 4.66 27.28
N ASN A 17 2.56 3.88 26.81
CA ASN A 17 3.73 4.44 26.16
C ASN A 17 3.41 5.15 24.84
N ARG A 18 2.40 4.70 24.09
CA ARG A 18 1.94 5.41 22.88
C ARG A 18 1.26 6.73 23.21
N GLU A 19 0.42 6.75 24.24
CA GLU A 19 -0.20 7.99 24.73
C GLU A 19 0.86 9.00 25.14
N LYS A 20 1.91 8.56 25.84
CA LYS A 20 3.06 9.41 26.18
C LYS A 20 3.77 9.95 24.93
N LEU A 21 3.95 9.15 23.90
CA LEU A 21 4.54 9.62 22.63
C LEU A 21 3.66 10.68 21.96
N TYR A 22 2.34 10.52 22.01
CA TYR A 22 1.40 11.51 21.46
C TYR A 22 1.49 12.83 22.22
N SER A 23 1.59 12.81 23.56
CA SER A 23 1.82 14.01 24.36
C SER A 23 3.15 14.69 24.01
N LEU A 24 4.24 13.92 23.90
CA LEU A 24 5.55 14.44 23.51
C LEU A 24 5.55 15.07 22.10
N TYR A 25 4.77 14.51 21.16
CA TYR A 25 4.61 15.08 19.83
C TYR A 25 3.83 16.40 19.87
N ASN A 26 2.68 16.43 20.56
CA ASN A 26 1.81 17.61 20.65
C ASN A 26 2.44 18.76 21.44
N GLU A 27 3.28 18.45 22.43
CA GLU A 27 3.98 19.41 23.31
C GLU A 27 5.41 19.68 22.82
N SER A 28 5.75 19.28 21.59
CA SER A 28 7.09 19.44 21.04
C SER A 28 7.52 20.91 21.04
N PRO A 29 8.72 21.24 21.54
CA PRO A 29 9.25 22.59 21.46
C PRO A 29 9.82 22.96 20.08
N LEU A 30 9.84 22.02 19.13
CA LEU A 30 10.35 22.26 17.77
C LEU A 30 9.37 23.13 16.97
N PRO A 31 9.86 24.11 16.19
CA PRO A 31 9.05 24.74 15.15
C PRO A 31 8.50 23.70 14.16
N LEU A 32 7.39 24.01 13.49
CA LEU A 32 6.72 23.09 12.57
C LEU A 32 7.66 22.59 11.47
N GLU A 33 8.46 23.47 10.89
CA GLU A 33 9.44 23.14 9.84
C GLU A 33 10.46 22.11 10.35
N GLU A 34 10.95 22.29 11.57
CA GLU A 34 11.89 21.34 12.18
C GLU A 34 11.22 20.02 12.56
N MET A 35 9.95 20.03 12.93
CA MET A 35 9.20 18.77 13.17
C MET A 35 9.09 17.94 11.90
N LEU A 36 8.83 18.58 10.75
CA LEU A 36 8.72 17.89 9.45
C LEU A 36 10.06 17.28 9.00
N ILE A 37 11.17 18.00 9.21
CA ILE A 37 12.52 17.50 8.88
C ILE A 37 12.95 16.39 9.84
N ASN A 38 12.61 16.52 11.13
CA ASN A 38 13.03 15.60 12.17
C ASN A 38 11.96 14.55 12.55
N THR A 39 11.13 14.12 11.59
CA THR A 39 10.05 13.14 11.81
C THR A 39 10.53 11.83 12.46
N GLY A 40 11.81 11.50 12.28
CA GLY A 40 12.45 10.34 12.90
C GLY A 40 12.39 10.34 14.43
N LEU A 41 12.30 11.51 15.09
CA LEU A 41 12.19 11.64 16.55
C LEU A 41 10.91 10.97 17.07
N TYR A 42 9.84 10.98 16.28
CA TYR A 42 8.52 10.49 16.67
C TYR A 42 8.14 9.19 15.93
N THR A 43 9.04 8.70 15.08
CA THR A 43 8.80 7.48 14.28
C THR A 43 9.18 6.25 15.09
N ARG A 44 8.18 5.42 15.42
CA ARG A 44 8.41 4.15 16.12
C ARG A 44 9.09 3.14 15.21
N SER A 45 9.84 2.18 15.81
CA SER A 45 10.53 1.13 15.08
C SER A 45 9.60 0.34 14.14
N SER A 46 8.34 0.09 14.54
CA SER A 46 7.36 -0.60 13.70
C SER A 46 6.97 0.21 12.45
N ALA A 47 6.88 1.54 12.55
CA ALA A 47 6.65 2.38 11.38
C ALA A 47 7.92 2.50 10.52
N LEU A 48 9.09 2.62 11.15
CA LEU A 48 10.37 2.66 10.45
C LEU A 48 10.65 1.35 9.69
N SER A 49 10.24 0.19 10.24
CA SER A 49 10.34 -1.10 9.54
C SER A 49 9.59 -1.11 8.21
N LYS A 50 8.44 -0.43 8.12
CA LYS A 50 7.69 -0.27 6.87
C LYS A 50 8.47 0.55 5.83
N PHE A 51 9.18 1.61 6.26
CA PHE A 51 10.03 2.40 5.37
C PHE A 51 11.18 1.57 4.79
N PHE A 52 11.85 0.78 5.64
CA PHE A 52 12.90 -0.13 5.19
C PHE A 52 12.36 -1.23 4.28
N PHE A 53 11.18 -1.78 4.58
CA PHE A 53 10.53 -2.77 3.76
C PHE A 53 10.21 -2.23 2.35
N LEU A 54 9.58 -1.06 2.25
CA LEU A 54 9.28 -0.47 0.95
C LEU A 54 10.55 -0.12 0.18
N GLY A 55 11.62 0.31 0.88
CA GLY A 55 12.93 0.52 0.27
C GLY A 55 13.57 -0.79 -0.25
N GLU A 56 13.41 -1.91 0.49
CA GLU A 56 13.85 -3.25 0.04
C GLU A 56 13.09 -3.68 -1.23
N ILE A 57 11.77 -3.53 -1.23
CA ILE A 57 10.92 -3.87 -2.38
C ILE A 57 11.24 -2.99 -3.58
N TYR A 58 11.43 -1.68 -3.38
CA TYR A 58 11.74 -0.77 -4.48
C TYR A 58 13.05 -1.15 -5.17
N GLN A 59 14.09 -1.50 -4.42
CA GLN A 59 15.37 -1.91 -4.97
C GLN A 59 15.26 -3.19 -5.83
N LYS A 60 14.33 -4.09 -5.54
CA LYS A 60 14.08 -5.29 -6.35
C LYS A 60 13.51 -4.96 -7.73
N ILE A 61 12.76 -3.87 -7.87
CA ILE A 61 12.07 -3.51 -9.11
C ILE A 61 12.80 -2.48 -9.98
N ILE A 62 13.91 -1.90 -9.54
CA ILE A 62 14.63 -0.84 -10.30
C ILE A 62 14.91 -1.29 -11.74
N ASN A 63 15.33 -2.53 -11.95
CA ASN A 63 15.64 -3.08 -13.26
C ASN A 63 14.44 -3.75 -13.97
N ILE A 64 13.26 -3.69 -13.39
CA ILE A 64 12.04 -4.29 -13.94
C ILE A 64 11.17 -3.17 -14.53
N PRO A 65 10.88 -3.17 -15.84
CA PRO A 65 10.02 -2.14 -16.42
C PRO A 65 8.59 -2.26 -15.93
N GLY A 66 7.90 -1.13 -15.83
CA GLY A 66 6.49 -1.09 -15.49
C GLY A 66 6.16 -0.19 -14.30
N ASN A 67 4.87 -0.01 -14.08
CA ASN A 67 4.29 0.81 -13.04
C ASN A 67 4.25 0.08 -11.69
N ILE A 68 3.96 0.82 -10.65
CA ILE A 68 3.74 0.34 -9.29
C ILE A 68 2.25 0.51 -8.99
N HIS A 69 1.56 -0.59 -8.69
CA HIS A 69 0.15 -0.58 -8.29
C HIS A 69 0.02 -0.91 -6.81
N VAL A 70 -0.68 -0.04 -6.07
CA VAL A 70 -0.95 -0.17 -4.63
C VAL A 70 -2.45 -0.30 -4.43
N PHE A 71 -2.89 -1.43 -3.91
CA PHE A 71 -4.29 -1.74 -3.64
C PHE A 71 -4.54 -1.73 -2.14
N GLY A 72 -5.53 -0.94 -1.70
CA GLY A 72 -5.75 -0.65 -0.29
C GLY A 72 -4.87 0.53 0.17
N THR A 73 -5.10 1.67 -0.43
CA THR A 73 -4.28 2.89 -0.19
C THR A 73 -4.50 3.48 1.20
N TRP A 74 -5.74 3.38 1.71
CA TRP A 74 -6.15 3.93 3.01
C TRP A 74 -5.69 5.38 3.21
N TRP A 75 -4.82 5.66 4.22
CA TRP A 75 -4.24 7.00 4.44
C TRP A 75 -3.11 7.36 3.48
N GLY A 76 -2.79 6.54 2.50
CA GLY A 76 -1.86 6.84 1.41
C GLY A 76 -0.37 6.73 1.72
N GLN A 77 0.02 6.24 2.91
CA GLN A 77 1.43 6.19 3.28
C GLN A 77 2.28 5.41 2.28
N ASP A 78 1.78 4.26 1.79
CA ASP A 78 2.54 3.40 0.87
C ASP A 78 2.71 4.05 -0.49
N VAL A 79 1.66 4.69 -1.01
CA VAL A 79 1.70 5.42 -2.28
C VAL A 79 2.71 6.58 -2.20
N VAL A 80 2.66 7.38 -1.13
CA VAL A 80 3.57 8.52 -0.93
C VAL A 80 5.01 8.05 -0.77
N LEU A 81 5.26 7.00 0.03
CA LEU A 81 6.61 6.48 0.22
C LEU A 81 7.18 5.88 -1.06
N LEU A 82 6.39 5.09 -1.82
CA LEU A 82 6.82 4.53 -3.11
C LEU A 82 7.07 5.63 -4.15
N HIS A 83 6.26 6.70 -4.14
CA HIS A 83 6.48 7.86 -4.98
C HIS A 83 7.80 8.59 -4.65
N ASN A 84 8.10 8.76 -3.37
CA ASN A 84 9.37 9.34 -2.92
C ASN A 84 10.57 8.42 -3.21
N LEU A 85 10.43 7.10 -3.02
CA LEU A 85 11.47 6.13 -3.39
C LEU A 85 11.74 6.15 -4.90
N ARG A 86 10.71 6.32 -5.74
CA ARG A 86 10.87 6.55 -7.18
C ARG A 86 11.74 7.77 -7.44
N ALA A 87 11.49 8.88 -6.76
CA ALA A 87 12.30 10.09 -6.93
C ALA A 87 13.75 9.92 -6.49
N ILE A 88 14.00 9.11 -5.44
CA ILE A 88 15.34 8.81 -4.94
C ILE A 88 16.12 7.89 -5.89
N PHE A 89 15.51 6.78 -6.31
CA PHE A 89 16.20 5.74 -7.07
C PHE A 89 16.14 5.95 -8.59
N GLU A 90 15.08 6.59 -9.09
CA GLU A 90 14.82 6.73 -10.52
C GLU A 90 14.40 8.17 -10.88
N PRO A 91 15.17 9.22 -10.52
CA PRO A 91 14.75 10.62 -10.67
C PRO A 91 14.44 11.01 -12.12
N TYR A 92 15.05 10.36 -13.10
CA TYR A 92 14.86 10.62 -14.53
C TYR A 92 13.90 9.65 -15.23
N ASN A 93 13.37 8.65 -14.50
CA ASN A 93 12.40 7.73 -15.07
C ASN A 93 11.01 8.37 -15.07
N PHE A 94 10.58 8.85 -16.22
CA PHE A 94 9.26 9.48 -16.41
C PHE A 94 8.17 8.49 -16.84
N THR A 95 8.51 7.22 -17.09
CA THR A 95 7.56 6.21 -17.55
C THR A 95 6.96 5.38 -16.40
N ARG A 96 7.66 5.32 -15.26
CA ARG A 96 7.16 4.60 -14.08
C ARG A 96 6.23 5.51 -13.26
N LYS A 97 4.99 5.07 -13.10
CA LYS A 97 4.00 5.71 -12.22
C LYS A 97 3.75 4.87 -10.97
N VAL A 98 3.29 5.53 -9.91
CA VAL A 98 2.69 4.90 -8.73
C VAL A 98 1.19 5.13 -8.80
N VAL A 99 0.41 4.04 -8.86
CA VAL A 99 -1.05 4.09 -8.97
C VAL A 99 -1.65 3.51 -7.70
N GLY A 100 -2.42 4.30 -6.98
CA GLY A 100 -3.13 3.89 -5.76
C GLY A 100 -4.60 3.64 -6.04
N PHE A 101 -5.12 2.48 -5.58
CA PHE A 101 -6.52 2.09 -5.70
C PHE A 101 -7.14 1.96 -4.32
N ASP A 102 -8.23 2.67 -4.06
CA ASP A 102 -8.98 2.59 -2.80
C ASP A 102 -10.41 3.09 -2.97
N THR A 103 -11.31 2.62 -2.13
CA THR A 103 -12.66 3.17 -2.02
C THR A 103 -12.68 4.49 -1.25
N PHE A 104 -11.71 4.71 -0.34
CA PHE A 104 -11.67 5.78 0.68
C PHE A 104 -12.90 5.80 1.62
N THR A 105 -13.81 4.85 1.44
CA THR A 105 -15.02 4.68 2.25
C THR A 105 -15.01 3.40 3.10
N GLY A 106 -13.88 2.70 3.11
CA GLY A 106 -13.68 1.45 3.84
C GLY A 106 -14.01 0.21 3.01
N TYR A 107 -14.04 -0.94 3.67
CA TYR A 107 -14.33 -2.20 3.00
C TYR A 107 -15.73 -2.20 2.36
N PRO A 108 -15.85 -2.63 1.09
CA PRO A 108 -17.14 -2.91 0.47
C PRO A 108 -17.77 -4.19 1.05
N ASP A 109 -18.74 -4.75 0.36
CA ASP A 109 -19.36 -6.04 0.73
C ASP A 109 -18.31 -7.15 0.92
N LEU A 110 -18.49 -7.97 1.95
CA LEU A 110 -17.66 -9.13 2.22
C LEU A 110 -18.22 -10.37 1.51
N SER A 111 -17.33 -11.26 1.05
CA SER A 111 -17.70 -12.55 0.48
C SER A 111 -17.91 -13.62 1.58
N GLU A 112 -18.50 -14.76 1.23
CA GLU A 112 -18.62 -15.92 2.15
C GLU A 112 -17.25 -16.51 2.56
N LYS A 113 -16.17 -16.18 1.82
CA LYS A 113 -14.79 -16.62 2.11
C LYS A 113 -14.07 -15.70 3.09
N ASP A 114 -14.65 -14.57 3.42
CA ASP A 114 -14.14 -13.63 4.40
C ASP A 114 -14.71 -13.93 5.78
N THR A 115 -13.91 -13.72 6.82
CA THR A 115 -14.36 -13.95 8.21
C THR A 115 -14.78 -12.63 8.84
N VAL A 116 -16.08 -12.44 9.03
CA VAL A 116 -16.60 -11.22 9.71
C VAL A 116 -16.04 -11.12 11.13
N SER A 117 -15.47 -9.97 11.46
CA SER A 117 -14.91 -9.66 12.77
C SER A 117 -15.08 -8.18 13.10
N ASP A 118 -14.62 -7.76 14.27
CA ASP A 118 -14.65 -6.32 14.63
C ASP A 118 -13.81 -5.45 13.68
N THR A 119 -12.80 -6.03 13.04
CA THR A 119 -11.89 -5.35 12.09
C THR A 119 -12.23 -5.64 10.64
N LEU A 120 -12.80 -6.81 10.34
CA LEU A 120 -13.22 -7.19 9.00
C LEU A 120 -14.73 -7.14 8.90
N LYS A 121 -15.26 -5.97 8.60
CA LYS A 121 -16.68 -5.69 8.39
C LYS A 121 -16.85 -4.54 7.41
N GLU A 122 -17.98 -4.46 6.76
CA GLU A 122 -18.34 -3.38 5.84
C GLU A 122 -18.11 -2.00 6.48
N GLY A 123 -17.50 -1.08 5.74
CA GLY A 123 -17.17 0.27 6.18
C GLY A 123 -16.00 0.37 7.16
N ALA A 124 -15.38 -0.75 7.58
CA ALA A 124 -14.15 -0.67 8.36
C ALA A 124 -13.00 -0.08 7.51
N TYR A 125 -12.04 0.56 8.16
CA TYR A 125 -10.91 1.27 7.51
C TYR A 125 -11.32 2.46 6.62
N THR A 126 -12.52 3.04 6.86
CA THR A 126 -12.90 4.30 6.21
C THR A 126 -11.95 5.43 6.57
N THR A 127 -11.74 6.36 5.65
CA THR A 127 -11.00 7.60 5.90
C THR A 127 -11.94 8.74 6.31
N SER A 128 -11.41 9.94 6.55
CA SER A 128 -12.25 11.13 6.72
C SER A 128 -12.90 11.53 5.39
N ALA A 129 -14.03 12.23 5.45
CA ALA A 129 -14.71 12.71 4.26
C ALA A 129 -13.78 13.52 3.36
N ASN A 130 -13.82 13.27 2.05
CA ASN A 130 -13.00 13.95 1.03
C ASN A 130 -11.47 13.80 1.25
N TYR A 131 -11.04 12.70 1.91
CA TYR A 131 -9.62 12.48 2.18
C TYR A 131 -8.78 12.37 0.90
N ILE A 132 -9.34 11.88 -0.17
CA ILE A 132 -8.65 11.76 -1.46
C ILE A 132 -8.09 13.09 -1.94
N ASP A 133 -8.81 14.22 -1.74
CA ASP A 133 -8.35 15.55 -2.13
C ASP A 133 -7.09 15.97 -1.34
N HIS A 134 -7.04 15.59 -0.05
CA HIS A 134 -5.87 15.83 0.79
C HIS A 134 -4.67 14.99 0.34
N LEU A 135 -4.89 13.71 0.08
CA LEU A 135 -3.84 12.81 -0.42
C LEU A 135 -3.32 13.25 -1.79
N GLN A 136 -4.22 13.68 -2.69
CA GLN A 136 -3.86 14.27 -3.98
C GLN A 136 -2.94 15.49 -3.79
N ALA A 137 -3.31 16.40 -2.89
CA ALA A 137 -2.50 17.59 -2.62
C ALA A 137 -1.11 17.27 -2.05
N LEU A 138 -0.99 16.22 -1.21
CA LEU A 138 0.30 15.73 -0.73
C LEU A 138 1.16 15.16 -1.86
N LEU A 139 0.58 14.36 -2.73
CA LEU A 139 1.29 13.78 -3.88
C LEU A 139 1.70 14.86 -4.88
N ASP A 140 0.85 15.86 -5.14
CA ASP A 140 1.17 17.03 -5.96
C ASP A 140 2.35 17.83 -5.38
N TYR A 141 2.41 17.99 -4.05
CA TYR A 141 3.54 18.61 -3.38
C TYR A 141 4.84 17.81 -3.63
N HIS A 142 4.83 16.50 -3.37
CA HIS A 142 5.99 15.65 -3.57
C HIS A 142 6.43 15.62 -5.04
N GLU A 143 5.49 15.60 -5.99
CA GLU A 143 5.81 15.64 -7.43
C GLU A 143 6.50 16.95 -7.81
N LYS A 144 6.07 18.10 -7.26
CA LYS A 144 6.69 19.42 -7.53
C LYS A 144 8.10 19.54 -7.00
N GLU A 145 8.44 18.85 -5.93
CA GLU A 145 9.81 18.79 -5.39
C GLU A 145 10.74 17.86 -6.20
N ASN A 146 10.19 17.03 -7.09
CA ASN A 146 10.95 16.03 -7.83
C ASN A 146 11.46 16.53 -9.18
N ILE A 147 12.52 15.90 -9.69
CA ILE A 147 13.03 16.12 -11.05
C ILE A 147 11.93 15.74 -12.06
N MET A 148 11.81 16.53 -13.15
CA MET A 148 10.78 16.37 -14.20
C MET A 148 9.35 16.51 -13.63
N SER A 149 9.14 17.45 -12.74
CA SER A 149 7.86 17.71 -12.07
C SER A 149 6.71 18.13 -13.00
N HIS A 150 7.03 18.48 -14.26
CA HIS A 150 6.04 18.78 -15.29
C HIS A 150 5.37 17.52 -15.87
N ILE A 151 5.86 16.33 -15.53
CA ILE A 151 5.28 15.04 -15.92
C ILE A 151 4.71 14.40 -14.66
N ASN A 152 3.40 14.15 -14.65
CA ASN A 152 2.75 13.48 -13.52
C ASN A 152 3.11 11.99 -13.50
N LYS A 153 3.62 11.52 -12.35
CA LYS A 153 4.12 10.16 -12.15
C LYS A 153 3.38 9.40 -11.02
N PHE A 154 2.18 9.85 -10.70
CA PHE A 154 1.26 9.15 -9.81
C PHE A 154 -0.18 9.26 -10.30
N GLU A 155 -1.05 8.39 -9.79
CA GLU A 155 -2.49 8.40 -10.07
C GLU A 155 -3.24 7.82 -8.86
N LEU A 156 -4.36 8.42 -8.49
CA LEU A 156 -5.30 7.85 -7.51
C LEU A 156 -6.57 7.41 -8.24
N VAL A 157 -6.96 6.17 -8.04
CA VAL A 157 -8.16 5.56 -8.61
C VAL A 157 -9.14 5.28 -7.48
N GLU A 158 -10.12 6.18 -7.33
CA GLU A 158 -11.16 6.06 -6.31
C GLU A 158 -12.26 5.09 -6.74
N GLY A 159 -12.67 4.23 -5.83
CA GLY A 159 -13.83 3.36 -5.95
C GLY A 159 -13.55 1.88 -5.73
N ASP A 160 -14.60 1.08 -5.86
CA ASP A 160 -14.52 -0.37 -5.71
C ASP A 160 -13.63 -1.00 -6.80
N ILE A 161 -12.61 -1.72 -6.36
CA ILE A 161 -11.63 -2.40 -7.22
C ILE A 161 -12.31 -3.33 -8.23
N LEU A 162 -13.41 -3.99 -7.85
CA LEU A 162 -14.14 -4.87 -8.75
C LEU A 162 -14.67 -4.16 -10.00
N ARG A 163 -14.84 -2.84 -9.94
CA ARG A 163 -15.32 -2.02 -11.06
C ARG A 163 -14.20 -1.17 -11.67
N THR A 164 -13.38 -0.57 -10.84
CA THR A 164 -12.38 0.40 -11.27
C THR A 164 -11.18 -0.25 -11.93
N LEU A 165 -10.72 -1.39 -11.42
CA LEU A 165 -9.53 -2.06 -11.94
C LEU A 165 -9.70 -2.64 -13.35
N PRO A 166 -10.80 -3.37 -13.69
CA PRO A 166 -11.02 -3.81 -15.07
C PRO A 166 -11.07 -2.64 -16.06
N ALA A 167 -11.75 -1.54 -15.69
CA ALA A 167 -11.83 -0.34 -16.52
C ALA A 167 -10.47 0.34 -16.69
N TYR A 168 -9.65 0.38 -15.62
CA TYR A 168 -8.29 0.90 -15.67
C TYR A 168 -7.40 0.07 -16.59
N CYS A 169 -7.39 -1.25 -16.46
CA CYS A 169 -6.60 -2.15 -17.30
C CYS A 169 -7.01 -2.07 -18.78
N GLU A 170 -8.32 -1.99 -19.07
CA GLU A 170 -8.82 -1.82 -20.44
C GLU A 170 -8.35 -0.53 -21.09
N LYS A 171 -8.32 0.57 -20.32
CA LYS A 171 -7.82 1.87 -20.77
C LYS A 171 -6.31 1.89 -20.96
N ASN A 172 -5.57 1.13 -20.14
CA ASN A 172 -4.11 1.14 -20.04
C ASN A 172 -3.46 -0.17 -20.50
N LYS A 173 -3.95 -0.75 -21.59
CA LYS A 173 -3.43 -2.05 -22.16
C LYS A 173 -1.94 -2.05 -22.48
N HIS A 174 -1.33 -0.87 -22.63
CA HIS A 174 0.09 -0.71 -22.94
C HIS A 174 0.98 -0.82 -21.68
N GLU A 175 0.40 -0.78 -20.49
CA GLU A 175 1.16 -0.78 -19.25
C GLU A 175 1.75 -2.16 -18.93
N LEU A 176 2.97 -2.14 -18.42
CA LEU A 176 3.57 -3.23 -17.66
C LEU A 176 3.53 -2.90 -16.18
N ILE A 177 3.51 -3.92 -15.33
CA ILE A 177 3.50 -3.75 -13.88
C ILE A 177 4.77 -4.40 -13.30
N SER A 178 5.57 -3.60 -12.59
CA SER A 178 6.78 -4.07 -11.90
C SER A 178 6.52 -4.46 -10.45
N LEU A 179 5.55 -3.81 -9.81
CA LEU A 179 5.15 -4.05 -8.42
C LEU A 179 3.64 -4.00 -8.26
N ILE A 180 3.10 -5.04 -7.65
CA ILE A 180 1.74 -5.06 -7.11
C ILE A 180 1.87 -5.14 -5.59
N TYR A 181 1.30 -4.18 -4.86
CA TYR A 181 1.18 -4.21 -3.41
C TYR A 181 -0.28 -4.41 -3.04
N ILE A 182 -0.63 -5.54 -2.41
CA ILE A 182 -1.98 -5.94 -2.05
C ILE A 182 -2.15 -5.82 -0.54
N ASP A 183 -3.02 -4.91 -0.10
CA ASP A 183 -3.38 -4.63 1.29
C ASP A 183 -4.90 -4.37 1.36
N VAL A 184 -5.67 -5.37 0.94
CA VAL A 184 -7.15 -5.26 0.83
C VAL A 184 -7.89 -6.25 1.72
N ALA A 185 -7.19 -7.22 2.32
CA ALA A 185 -7.68 -8.24 3.24
C ALA A 185 -8.78 -9.18 2.68
N LEU A 186 -9.57 -8.73 1.71
CA LEU A 186 -10.77 -9.38 1.20
C LEU A 186 -10.49 -10.33 0.03
N TYR A 187 -11.31 -11.39 -0.09
CA TYR A 187 -11.17 -12.40 -1.13
C TYR A 187 -11.47 -11.85 -2.54
N ASP A 188 -12.64 -11.26 -2.76
CA ASP A 188 -13.07 -10.83 -4.09
C ASP A 188 -12.16 -9.72 -4.68
N PRO A 189 -11.80 -8.65 -3.95
CA PRO A 189 -10.81 -7.69 -4.43
C PRO A 189 -9.46 -8.32 -4.75
N THR A 190 -8.93 -9.20 -3.89
CA THR A 190 -7.65 -9.88 -4.13
C THR A 190 -7.71 -10.74 -5.38
N LYS A 191 -8.78 -11.50 -5.58
CA LYS A 191 -8.98 -12.30 -6.80
C LYS A 191 -9.02 -11.42 -8.04
N ALA A 192 -9.78 -10.33 -8.00
CA ALA A 192 -9.86 -9.38 -9.12
C ALA A 192 -8.50 -8.75 -9.45
N ILE A 193 -7.70 -8.40 -8.43
CA ILE A 193 -6.34 -7.87 -8.62
C ILE A 193 -5.48 -8.90 -9.34
N ILE A 194 -5.47 -10.15 -8.87
CA ILE A 194 -4.69 -11.23 -9.49
C ILE A 194 -5.10 -11.43 -10.95
N GLU A 195 -6.39 -11.59 -11.22
CA GLU A 195 -6.92 -11.86 -12.57
C GLU A 195 -6.64 -10.73 -13.56
N ASN A 196 -6.75 -9.47 -13.15
CA ASN A 196 -6.58 -8.32 -14.04
C ASN A 196 -5.12 -7.89 -14.19
N CYS A 197 -4.28 -8.06 -13.15
CA CYS A 197 -2.89 -7.58 -13.19
C CYS A 197 -1.89 -8.60 -13.73
N ILE A 198 -2.12 -9.92 -13.59
CA ILE A 198 -1.19 -10.95 -14.11
C ILE A 198 -0.83 -10.74 -15.59
N PRO A 199 -1.77 -10.42 -16.51
CA PRO A 199 -1.44 -10.20 -17.91
C PRO A 199 -0.47 -9.05 -18.18
N HIS A 200 -0.28 -8.16 -17.21
CA HIS A 200 0.61 -7.00 -17.28
C HIS A 200 1.97 -7.23 -16.62
N LEU A 201 2.17 -8.39 -15.95
CA LEU A 201 3.43 -8.71 -15.29
C LEU A 201 4.51 -9.11 -16.29
N VAL A 202 5.74 -8.83 -15.93
CA VAL A 202 6.93 -9.33 -16.63
C VAL A 202 7.77 -10.17 -15.68
N LYS A 203 8.64 -11.00 -16.22
CA LYS A 203 9.56 -11.79 -15.41
C LYS A 203 10.36 -10.88 -14.47
N GLY A 204 10.33 -11.18 -13.19
CA GLY A 204 10.95 -10.38 -12.12
C GLY A 204 10.00 -9.40 -11.45
N SER A 205 8.77 -9.21 -11.96
CA SER A 205 7.76 -8.41 -11.27
C SER A 205 7.53 -8.93 -9.85
N ILE A 206 7.30 -8.02 -8.92
CA ILE A 206 7.10 -8.31 -7.50
C ILE A 206 5.61 -8.18 -7.17
N ILE A 207 5.10 -9.14 -6.40
CA ILE A 207 3.77 -9.07 -5.82
C ILE A 207 3.92 -9.20 -4.30
N VAL A 208 3.44 -8.21 -3.57
CA VAL A 208 3.44 -8.19 -2.12
C VAL A 208 2.03 -8.43 -1.61
N PHE A 209 1.90 -9.33 -0.66
CA PHE A 209 0.68 -9.56 0.11
C PHE A 209 0.89 -9.16 1.56
N ASP A 210 -0.04 -8.36 2.10
CA ASP A 210 0.03 -7.86 3.47
C ASP A 210 -0.34 -8.92 4.50
N GLU A 211 -1.35 -9.75 4.24
CA GLU A 211 -2.00 -10.56 5.27
C GLU A 211 -2.05 -12.06 4.98
N LEU A 212 -1.09 -12.61 4.21
CA LEU A 212 -1.10 -14.05 3.95
C LEU A 212 -0.95 -14.87 5.25
N ASN A 213 -1.69 -15.98 5.30
CA ASN A 213 -1.72 -16.91 6.43
C ASN A 213 -2.28 -16.31 7.74
N ALA A 214 -2.97 -15.16 7.66
CA ALA A 214 -3.68 -14.58 8.78
C ALA A 214 -5.07 -15.23 8.90
N LYS A 215 -5.35 -15.83 10.08
CA LYS A 215 -6.64 -16.47 10.32
C LYS A 215 -7.80 -15.48 10.35
N GLU A 216 -7.53 -14.28 10.79
CA GLU A 216 -8.49 -13.19 10.89
C GLU A 216 -8.84 -12.57 9.52
N TYR A 217 -7.93 -12.73 8.52
CA TYR A 217 -8.06 -12.19 7.16
C TYR A 217 -7.76 -13.29 6.13
N PRO A 218 -8.62 -14.31 6.00
CA PRO A 218 -8.34 -15.48 5.15
C PRO A 218 -8.43 -15.19 3.65
N GLY A 219 -9.12 -14.11 3.26
CA GLY A 219 -9.49 -13.79 1.88
C GLY A 219 -8.31 -13.77 0.92
N GLU A 220 -7.26 -13.02 1.23
CA GLU A 220 -6.05 -12.95 0.41
C GLU A 220 -5.39 -14.32 0.22
N THR A 221 -5.27 -15.09 1.28
CA THR A 221 -4.65 -16.43 1.24
C THR A 221 -5.46 -17.39 0.36
N ILE A 222 -6.79 -17.36 0.47
CA ILE A 222 -7.67 -18.24 -0.32
C ILE A 222 -7.58 -17.86 -1.80
N ALA A 223 -7.70 -16.57 -2.13
CA ALA A 223 -7.61 -16.07 -3.49
C ALA A 223 -6.26 -16.44 -4.15
N LEU A 224 -5.15 -16.26 -3.43
CA LEU A 224 -3.82 -16.64 -3.91
C LEU A 224 -3.72 -18.15 -4.19
N LYS A 225 -4.22 -19.00 -3.30
CA LYS A 225 -4.17 -20.48 -3.48
C LYS A 225 -5.00 -20.94 -4.67
N GLU A 226 -6.15 -20.32 -4.91
CA GLU A 226 -7.04 -20.66 -6.03
C GLU A 226 -6.52 -20.15 -7.39
N SER A 227 -5.72 -19.08 -7.39
CA SER A 227 -5.19 -18.49 -8.63
C SER A 227 -4.12 -19.33 -9.32
N GLY A 228 -3.48 -20.26 -8.63
CA GLY A 228 -2.33 -21.01 -9.14
C GLY A 228 -1.04 -20.18 -9.22
N LEU A 229 -1.04 -18.91 -8.84
CA LEU A 229 0.10 -18.00 -8.94
C LEU A 229 1.34 -18.51 -8.18
N LEU A 230 1.14 -19.27 -7.10
CA LEU A 230 2.24 -19.91 -6.35
C LEU A 230 3.09 -20.87 -7.18
N ASN A 231 2.55 -21.39 -8.30
CA ASN A 231 3.29 -22.29 -9.19
C ASN A 231 4.22 -21.55 -10.15
N THR A 232 3.99 -20.23 -10.34
CA THR A 232 4.72 -19.38 -11.28
C THR A 232 5.59 -18.34 -10.59
N CYS A 233 5.66 -18.37 -9.27
CA CYS A 233 6.40 -17.41 -8.46
C CYS A 233 7.40 -18.09 -7.54
N THR A 234 8.49 -17.37 -7.23
CA THR A 234 9.35 -17.68 -6.09
C THR A 234 8.83 -16.90 -4.87
N VAL A 235 8.72 -17.59 -3.73
CA VAL A 235 8.20 -17.01 -2.49
C VAL A 235 9.36 -16.56 -1.61
N GLU A 236 9.34 -15.31 -1.18
CA GLU A 236 10.33 -14.71 -0.29
C GLU A 236 9.65 -14.08 0.93
N ARG A 237 10.45 -13.82 1.95
CA ARG A 237 10.02 -13.13 3.17
C ARG A 237 10.87 -11.89 3.40
N SER A 238 10.24 -10.79 3.82
CA SER A 238 10.98 -9.60 4.21
C SER A 238 11.76 -9.80 5.53
N LYS A 239 12.91 -9.14 5.62
CA LYS A 239 13.69 -9.04 6.86
C LYS A 239 13.09 -8.05 7.84
N PHE A 240 12.36 -7.06 7.34
CA PHE A 240 11.84 -5.93 8.11
C PHE A 240 10.39 -6.13 8.57
N LEU A 241 9.56 -6.72 7.71
CA LEU A 241 8.17 -7.07 8.00
C LEU A 241 7.94 -8.55 7.65
N PRO A 242 8.23 -9.46 8.58
CA PRO A 242 8.18 -10.91 8.31
C PRO A 242 6.76 -11.46 8.14
N ASP A 243 5.73 -10.70 8.43
CA ASP A 243 4.32 -10.95 8.16
C ASP A 243 3.95 -10.69 6.70
N ARG A 244 4.75 -9.92 5.97
CA ARG A 244 4.58 -9.66 4.53
C ARG A 244 5.19 -10.78 3.70
N THR A 245 4.43 -11.24 2.70
CA THR A 245 4.91 -12.23 1.73
C THR A 245 5.22 -11.55 0.40
N ILE A 246 6.38 -11.87 -0.13
CA ILE A 246 6.88 -11.36 -1.41
C ILE A 246 6.86 -12.50 -2.41
N LEU A 247 6.20 -12.32 -3.54
CA LEU A 247 6.27 -13.21 -4.67
C LEU A 247 7.07 -12.56 -5.79
N VAL A 248 8.04 -13.29 -6.34
CA VAL A 248 8.78 -12.91 -7.54
C VAL A 248 8.22 -13.69 -8.69
N TYR A 249 7.65 -13.01 -9.67
CA TYR A 249 7.04 -13.65 -10.85
C TYR A 249 8.10 -14.18 -11.80
N ASN A 250 8.01 -15.46 -12.16
CA ASN A 250 9.03 -16.14 -13.00
C ASN A 250 8.68 -16.16 -14.49
N GLY A 251 7.46 -15.74 -14.85
CA GLY A 251 6.94 -15.81 -16.22
C GLY A 251 6.12 -17.05 -16.50
#